data_b2f68ce1aa27b16160130f38a9787fab
#
_entry.id   b2f68ce1aa27b16160130f38a9787fab
#
_cell.length_a   1.000
_cell.length_b   1.000
_cell.length_c   1.000
_cell.angle_alpha   90.00
_cell.angle_beta   90.00
_cell.angle_gamma   90.00
#
_symmetry.space_group_name_H-M   'P 1'
#
loop_
_entity.id
_entity.type
_entity.pdbx_description
1 polymer ?
#
loop_
_entity_poly.entity_id
_entity_poly.type
_entity_poly.pdbx_seq_one_letter_code
_entity_poly.pdbx_strand_id
1 'polypeptide(L)'
;MITYYDAETEAKVIGSTISVETTRDTVFASLTPSAFYDVRNRRVFEWLLDQYMGGNLEPNYRDVFTGLMRADVLTRKELSPYFYDNPTVTPAVEKLRSLERARLLQRATQHTVDALAVNPEQSGALLSDLKREIDEIDPAAAHGERLWSWGELTEDDFPPDWIIPDLLDRDWVLMITGPNGGGKSTLCLQLAVCAAIGIHPWTATP
;
A
#
# COMPACT_ATOMS: atom_id res chain seq x y z
N MET A 1 18.86 -1.22 15.59
CA MET A 1 18.29 -1.81 14.35
C MET A 1 16.80 -1.98 14.61
N ILE A 2 15.94 -1.30 13.85
CA ILE A 2 14.48 -1.45 13.99
C ILE A 2 14.11 -2.76 13.29
N THR A 3 13.48 -3.69 14.01
CA THR A 3 13.07 -4.98 13.46
C THR A 3 11.61 -4.85 13.01
N TYR A 4 11.35 -4.83 11.71
CA TYR A 4 10.01 -4.87 11.14
C TYR A 4 9.46 -6.30 11.16
N TYR A 5 8.99 -6.72 12.34
CA TYR A 5 8.57 -8.09 12.63
C TYR A 5 7.36 -8.12 13.56
N ASP A 6 6.38 -8.96 13.24
CA ASP A 6 5.21 -9.20 14.07
C ASP A 6 4.74 -10.66 13.94
N ALA A 7 5.33 -11.52 14.79
CA ALA A 7 5.03 -12.96 14.80
C ALA A 7 3.56 -13.27 15.07
N GLU A 8 2.91 -12.46 15.89
CA GLU A 8 1.51 -12.66 16.24
C GLU A 8 0.61 -12.41 15.03
N THR A 9 0.86 -11.32 14.30
CA THR A 9 0.14 -11.02 13.06
C THR A 9 0.39 -12.08 11.99
N GLU A 10 1.63 -12.57 11.84
CA GLU A 10 1.95 -13.66 10.92
C GLU A 10 1.17 -14.93 11.26
N ALA A 11 1.19 -15.35 12.53
CA ALA A 11 0.47 -16.53 12.98
C ALA A 11 -1.06 -16.40 12.82
N LYS A 12 -1.60 -15.20 13.06
CA LYS A 12 -3.03 -14.91 12.86
C LYS A 12 -3.44 -15.06 11.40
N VAL A 13 -2.67 -14.52 10.46
CA VAL A 13 -2.94 -14.66 9.02
C VAL A 13 -2.92 -16.11 8.60
N ILE A 14 -1.88 -16.86 8.99
CA ILE A 14 -1.79 -18.30 8.69
C ILE A 14 -2.96 -19.06 9.31
N GLY A 15 -3.27 -18.82 10.58
CA GLY A 15 -4.36 -19.48 11.28
C GLY A 15 -5.73 -19.22 10.61
N SER A 16 -6.00 -17.98 10.20
CA SER A 16 -7.20 -17.63 9.45
C SER A 16 -7.24 -18.33 8.08
N THR A 17 -6.12 -18.42 7.38
CA THR A 17 -6.01 -19.11 6.08
C THR A 17 -6.28 -20.61 6.21
N ILE A 18 -5.85 -21.22 7.32
CA ILE A 18 -6.11 -22.64 7.60
C ILE A 18 -7.58 -22.86 7.94
N SER A 19 -8.15 -22.02 8.84
CA SER A 19 -9.44 -22.25 9.46
C SER A 19 -10.63 -21.72 8.65
N VAL A 20 -10.44 -20.68 7.83
CA VAL A 20 -11.49 -19.97 7.11
C VAL A 20 -11.23 -20.00 5.61
N GLU A 21 -12.00 -20.83 4.88
CA GLU A 21 -11.83 -21.02 3.43
C GLU A 21 -11.95 -19.72 2.63
N THR A 22 -12.90 -18.86 2.98
CA THR A 22 -13.15 -17.59 2.27
C THR A 22 -12.02 -16.57 2.37
N THR A 23 -11.07 -16.76 3.28
CA THR A 23 -9.90 -15.87 3.41
C THR A 23 -8.75 -16.28 2.50
N ARG A 24 -8.73 -17.51 2.01
CA ARG A 24 -7.63 -18.11 1.23
C ARG A 24 -7.32 -17.31 -0.02
N ASP A 25 -8.33 -17.03 -0.83
CA ASP A 25 -8.17 -16.28 -2.08
C ASP A 25 -7.55 -14.90 -1.83
N THR A 26 -8.05 -14.19 -0.81
CA THR A 26 -7.53 -12.87 -0.43
C THR A 26 -6.07 -12.93 0.03
N VAL A 27 -5.74 -13.92 0.87
CA VAL A 27 -4.39 -14.07 1.42
C VAL A 27 -3.39 -14.49 0.35
N PHE A 28 -3.71 -15.51 -0.46
CA PHE A 28 -2.82 -16.01 -1.49
C PHE A 28 -2.66 -15.06 -2.69
N ALA A 29 -3.67 -14.24 -2.99
CA ALA A 29 -3.55 -13.18 -3.99
C ALA A 29 -2.73 -11.98 -3.50
N SER A 30 -2.64 -11.77 -2.18
CA SER A 30 -2.07 -10.55 -1.59
C SER A 30 -0.69 -10.71 -0.99
N LEU A 31 -0.31 -11.92 -0.57
CA LEU A 31 0.95 -12.18 0.14
C LEU A 31 1.81 -13.18 -0.60
N THR A 32 3.12 -12.99 -0.45
CA THR A 32 4.15 -13.94 -0.88
C THR A 32 4.87 -14.51 0.35
N PRO A 33 5.61 -15.61 0.23
CA PRO A 33 6.39 -16.14 1.36
C PRO A 33 7.35 -15.14 2.00
N SER A 34 7.83 -14.14 1.25
CA SER A 34 8.72 -13.08 1.75
C SER A 34 8.05 -12.12 2.73
N ALA A 35 6.71 -12.06 2.73
CA ALA A 35 5.95 -11.28 3.70
C ALA A 35 6.15 -11.79 5.15
N PHE A 36 6.50 -13.06 5.30
CA PHE A 36 6.73 -13.70 6.58
C PHE A 36 8.20 -13.63 6.98
N TYR A 37 8.48 -12.98 8.10
CA TYR A 37 9.84 -12.87 8.64
C TYR A 37 10.28 -14.13 9.39
N ASP A 38 9.37 -14.71 10.18
CA ASP A 38 9.62 -15.96 10.89
C ASP A 38 9.77 -17.11 9.91
N VAL A 39 10.90 -17.83 9.98
CA VAL A 39 11.22 -18.92 9.05
C VAL A 39 10.18 -20.04 9.09
N ARG A 40 9.60 -20.29 10.27
CA ARG A 40 8.57 -21.31 10.47
C ARG A 40 7.27 -20.87 9.80
N ASN A 41 6.82 -19.64 10.06
CA ASN A 41 5.63 -19.08 9.44
C ASN A 41 5.76 -19.08 7.92
N ARG A 42 6.93 -18.72 7.40
CA ARG A 42 7.22 -18.74 5.96
C ARG A 42 7.07 -20.15 5.39
N ARG A 43 7.66 -21.18 6.04
CA ARG A 43 7.54 -22.57 5.59
C ARG A 43 6.11 -23.09 5.60
N VAL A 44 5.33 -22.72 6.63
CA VAL A 44 3.91 -23.06 6.69
C VAL A 44 3.15 -22.41 5.54
N PHE A 45 3.41 -21.12 5.30
CA PHE A 45 2.74 -20.40 4.21
C PHE A 45 3.14 -20.95 2.82
N GLU A 46 4.42 -21.25 2.60
CA GLU A 46 4.90 -21.89 1.36
C GLU A 46 4.16 -23.22 1.10
N TRP A 47 4.04 -24.06 2.12
CA TRP A 47 3.31 -25.32 1.99
C TRP A 47 1.82 -25.11 1.69
N LEU A 48 1.17 -24.16 2.39
CA LEU A 48 -0.24 -23.83 2.15
C LEU A 48 -0.47 -23.30 0.73
N LEU A 49 0.41 -22.43 0.26
CA LEU A 49 0.35 -21.86 -1.08
C LEU A 49 0.51 -22.97 -2.15
N ASP A 50 1.47 -23.88 -1.96
CA ASP A 50 1.70 -25.02 -2.87
C ASP A 50 0.48 -25.94 -2.95
N GLN A 51 -0.12 -26.29 -1.80
CA GLN A 51 -1.34 -27.08 -1.77
C GLN A 51 -2.53 -26.35 -2.41
N TYR A 52 -2.67 -25.04 -2.19
CA TYR A 52 -3.71 -24.22 -2.79
C TYR A 52 -3.58 -24.16 -4.32
N MET A 53 -2.38 -23.85 -4.82
CA MET A 53 -2.10 -23.80 -6.26
C MET A 53 -2.27 -25.16 -6.95
N GLY A 54 -1.98 -26.25 -6.24
CA GLY A 54 -2.19 -27.62 -6.71
C GLY A 54 -3.65 -28.09 -6.63
N GLY A 55 -4.56 -27.29 -6.05
CA GLY A 55 -5.95 -27.69 -5.84
C GLY A 55 -6.15 -28.79 -4.77
N ASN A 56 -5.13 -29.00 -3.93
CA ASN A 56 -5.08 -30.06 -2.93
C ASN A 56 -5.30 -29.56 -1.49
N LEU A 57 -5.55 -28.26 -1.33
CA LEU A 57 -5.75 -27.69 0.00
C LEU A 57 -7.11 -28.10 0.56
N GLU A 58 -7.07 -28.93 1.58
CA GLU A 58 -8.28 -29.45 2.23
C GLU A 58 -9.14 -28.32 2.84
N PRO A 59 -10.48 -28.40 2.75
CA PRO A 59 -11.36 -27.39 3.33
C PRO A 59 -11.36 -27.43 4.88
N ASN A 60 -11.15 -28.62 5.46
CA ASN A 60 -11.18 -28.82 6.89
C ASN A 60 -9.81 -28.54 7.54
N TYR A 61 -9.77 -27.65 8.51
CA TYR A 61 -8.55 -27.27 9.22
C TYR A 61 -7.80 -28.45 9.85
N ARG A 62 -8.51 -29.51 10.30
CA ARG A 62 -7.88 -30.70 10.90
C ARG A 62 -7.05 -31.47 9.87
N ASP A 63 -7.56 -31.55 8.65
CA ASP A 63 -6.88 -32.24 7.56
C ASP A 63 -5.67 -31.44 7.08
N VAL A 64 -5.78 -30.11 7.04
CA VAL A 64 -4.65 -29.21 6.78
C VAL A 64 -3.55 -29.37 7.84
N PHE A 65 -3.89 -29.39 9.11
CA PHE A 65 -2.90 -29.62 10.19
C PHE A 65 -2.28 -31.04 10.10
N THR A 66 -3.07 -32.03 9.74
CA THR A 66 -2.56 -33.38 9.51
C THR A 66 -1.59 -33.43 8.33
N GLY A 67 -1.89 -32.69 7.25
CA GLY A 67 -1.01 -32.53 6.10
C GLY A 67 0.32 -31.87 6.46
N LEU A 68 0.28 -30.74 7.19
CA LEU A 68 1.48 -30.04 7.68
C LEU A 68 2.37 -30.92 8.54
N MET A 69 1.77 -31.74 9.41
CA MET A 69 2.54 -32.70 10.24
C MET A 69 3.14 -33.83 9.39
N ARG A 70 2.41 -34.36 8.40
CA ARG A 70 2.92 -35.42 7.50
C ARG A 70 4.07 -34.91 6.62
N ALA A 71 4.01 -33.65 6.21
CA ALA A 71 5.04 -33.00 5.42
C ALA A 71 6.25 -32.55 6.25
N ASP A 72 6.28 -32.81 7.56
CA ASP A 72 7.32 -32.40 8.52
C ASP A 72 7.55 -30.86 8.52
N VAL A 73 6.50 -30.09 8.23
CA VAL A 73 6.52 -28.62 8.28
C VAL A 73 6.31 -28.14 9.70
N LEU A 74 5.40 -28.77 10.45
CA LEU A 74 5.07 -28.48 11.85
C LEU A 74 4.97 -29.73 12.70
N THR A 75 5.40 -29.61 13.94
CA THR A 75 5.12 -30.61 14.96
C THR A 75 3.81 -30.27 15.71
N ARG A 76 3.22 -31.26 16.37
CA ARG A 76 1.99 -31.08 17.16
C ARG A 76 2.10 -29.96 18.23
N LYS A 77 3.29 -29.76 18.78
CA LYS A 77 3.55 -28.73 19.82
C LYS A 77 3.56 -27.30 19.22
N GLU A 78 3.80 -27.19 17.92
CA GLU A 78 3.94 -25.92 17.22
C GLU A 78 2.63 -25.44 16.60
N LEU A 79 1.54 -26.20 16.70
CA LEU A 79 0.24 -25.85 16.13
C LEU A 79 -0.48 -24.73 16.90
N SER A 80 -0.19 -24.57 18.20
CA SER A 80 -0.93 -23.67 19.09
C SER A 80 -1.07 -22.23 18.56
N PRO A 81 -0.05 -21.57 17.97
CA PRO A 81 -0.17 -20.21 17.46
C PRO A 81 -1.14 -20.06 16.29
N TYR A 82 -1.48 -21.14 15.58
CA TYR A 82 -2.30 -21.13 14.38
C TYR A 82 -3.78 -21.47 14.63
N PHE A 83 -4.18 -21.66 15.87
CA PHE A 83 -5.60 -21.80 16.23
C PHE A 83 -6.27 -20.43 16.29
N TYR A 84 -6.55 -19.89 15.10
CA TYR A 84 -7.15 -18.58 14.94
C TYR A 84 -8.16 -18.62 13.78
N ASP A 85 -9.41 -18.27 14.04
CA ASP A 85 -10.52 -18.38 13.10
C ASP A 85 -11.22 -17.02 12.88
N ASN A 86 -10.47 -16.01 12.49
CA ASN A 86 -11.05 -14.71 12.19
C ASN A 86 -11.28 -14.56 10.68
N PRO A 87 -12.53 -14.35 10.21
CA PRO A 87 -12.81 -14.09 8.80
C PRO A 87 -12.29 -12.73 8.33
N THR A 88 -12.03 -11.79 9.24
CA THR A 88 -11.53 -10.45 8.90
C THR A 88 -10.01 -10.43 8.88
N VAL A 89 -9.42 -10.92 7.81
CA VAL A 89 -7.97 -11.05 7.65
C VAL A 89 -7.31 -9.82 6.99
N THR A 90 -8.07 -9.01 6.27
CA THR A 90 -7.58 -7.88 5.46
C THR A 90 -6.64 -6.92 6.22
N PRO A 91 -6.96 -6.42 7.42
CA PRO A 91 -6.05 -5.51 8.14
C PRO A 91 -4.71 -6.16 8.50
N ALA A 92 -4.72 -7.47 8.81
CA ALA A 92 -3.50 -8.22 9.12
C ALA A 92 -2.64 -8.44 7.87
N VAL A 93 -3.27 -8.72 6.73
CA VAL A 93 -2.60 -8.82 5.41
C VAL A 93 -1.95 -7.50 5.03
N GLU A 94 -2.67 -6.38 5.14
CA GLU A 94 -2.12 -5.05 4.87
C GLU A 94 -0.93 -4.72 5.77
N LYS A 95 -1.02 -5.06 7.05
CA LYS A 95 0.08 -4.90 7.99
C LYS A 95 1.31 -5.72 7.58
N LEU A 96 1.15 -6.98 7.20
CA LEU A 96 2.27 -7.82 6.74
C LEU A 96 2.91 -7.27 5.47
N ARG A 97 2.12 -6.80 4.49
CA ARG A 97 2.62 -6.13 3.29
C ARG A 97 3.43 -4.88 3.62
N SER A 98 2.94 -4.06 4.55
CA SER A 98 3.65 -2.87 5.01
C SER A 98 4.99 -3.22 5.67
N LEU A 99 5.02 -4.26 6.51
CA LEU A 99 6.26 -4.74 7.15
C LEU A 99 7.25 -5.33 6.12
N GLU A 100 6.76 -6.06 5.13
CA GLU A 100 7.58 -6.57 4.02
C GLU A 100 8.23 -5.43 3.24
N ARG A 101 7.44 -4.44 2.81
CA ARG A 101 7.96 -3.25 2.11
C ARG A 101 9.03 -2.54 2.93
N ALA A 102 8.78 -2.33 4.22
CA ALA A 102 9.75 -1.68 5.11
C ALA A 102 11.08 -2.47 5.19
N ARG A 103 11.02 -3.80 5.22
CA ARG A 103 12.22 -4.66 5.18
C ARG A 103 12.97 -4.58 3.85
N LEU A 104 12.24 -4.58 2.74
CA LEU A 104 12.83 -4.46 1.41
C LEU A 104 13.52 -3.10 1.23
N LEU A 105 12.84 -2.01 1.59
CA LEU A 105 13.40 -0.65 1.57
C LEU A 105 14.65 -0.53 2.46
N GLN A 106 14.61 -1.11 3.65
CA GLN A 106 15.77 -1.11 4.54
C GLN A 106 16.97 -1.84 3.91
N ARG A 107 16.74 -2.98 3.26
CA ARG A 107 17.80 -3.73 2.57
C ARG A 107 18.37 -2.96 1.39
N ALA A 108 17.53 -2.41 0.53
CA ALA A 108 17.93 -1.61 -0.62
C ALA A 108 18.78 -0.40 -0.18
N THR A 109 18.31 0.33 0.82
CA THR A 109 19.03 1.48 1.38
C THR A 109 20.37 1.07 1.99
N GLN A 110 20.41 0.00 2.79
CA GLN A 110 21.64 -0.48 3.42
C GLN A 110 22.66 -0.93 2.37
N HIS A 111 22.21 -1.68 1.36
CA HIS A 111 23.06 -2.10 0.25
C HIS A 111 23.70 -0.90 -0.46
N THR A 112 22.90 0.15 -0.74
CA THR A 112 23.41 1.37 -1.38
C THR A 112 24.41 2.12 -0.51
N VAL A 113 24.14 2.23 0.81
CA VAL A 113 25.06 2.86 1.75
C VAL A 113 26.39 2.11 1.82
N ASP A 114 26.35 0.78 1.91
CA ASP A 114 27.54 -0.05 1.95
C ASP A 114 28.35 0.05 0.65
N ALA A 115 27.68 0.07 -0.51
CA ALA A 115 28.31 0.25 -1.81
C ALA A 115 28.94 1.64 -1.99
N LEU A 116 28.28 2.71 -1.52
CA LEU A 116 28.84 4.08 -1.52
C LEU A 116 30.08 4.21 -0.64
N ALA A 117 30.13 3.50 0.48
CA ALA A 117 31.29 3.49 1.36
C ALA A 117 32.53 2.88 0.69
N VAL A 118 32.35 1.95 -0.25
CA VAL A 118 33.43 1.29 -1.01
C VAL A 118 33.81 2.10 -2.26
N ASN A 119 32.81 2.60 -3.00
CA ASN A 119 33.01 3.27 -4.29
C ASN A 119 32.22 4.58 -4.40
N PRO A 120 32.65 5.67 -3.73
CA PRO A 120 31.92 6.94 -3.73
C PRO A 120 31.80 7.58 -5.13
N GLU A 121 32.70 7.25 -6.04
CA GLU A 121 32.68 7.77 -7.43
C GLU A 121 31.49 7.23 -8.26
N GLN A 122 30.88 6.14 -7.84
CA GLN A 122 29.72 5.54 -8.50
C GLN A 122 28.37 6.04 -7.94
N SER A 123 28.37 7.11 -7.17
CA SER A 123 27.18 7.63 -6.49
C SER A 123 25.95 7.82 -7.41
N GLY A 124 26.17 8.35 -8.63
CA GLY A 124 25.08 8.54 -9.60
C GLY A 124 24.44 7.24 -10.08
N ALA A 125 25.26 6.21 -10.36
CA ALA A 125 24.74 4.90 -10.76
C ALA A 125 24.01 4.22 -9.59
N LEU A 126 24.59 4.23 -8.39
CA LEU A 126 24.00 3.64 -7.19
C LEU A 126 22.67 4.29 -6.81
N LEU A 127 22.54 5.61 -6.96
CA LEU A 127 21.27 6.30 -6.73
C LEU A 127 20.20 5.91 -7.77
N SER A 128 20.60 5.76 -9.03
CA SER A 128 19.69 5.29 -10.09
C SER A 128 19.21 3.87 -9.85
N ASP A 129 20.10 2.98 -9.40
CA ASP A 129 19.76 1.60 -9.05
C ASP A 129 18.84 1.56 -7.82
N LEU A 130 19.14 2.33 -6.77
CA LEU A 130 18.25 2.44 -5.60
C LEU A 130 16.86 2.93 -5.99
N LYS A 131 16.77 3.94 -6.85
CA LYS A 131 15.47 4.44 -7.32
C LYS A 131 14.69 3.35 -8.02
N ARG A 132 15.32 2.59 -8.93
CA ARG A 132 14.67 1.47 -9.62
C ARG A 132 14.19 0.40 -8.63
N GLU A 133 15.00 0.02 -7.63
CA GLU A 133 14.61 -0.94 -6.60
C GLU A 133 13.42 -0.43 -5.76
N ILE A 134 13.38 0.86 -5.42
CA ILE A 134 12.24 1.47 -4.71
C ILE A 134 10.97 1.41 -5.56
N ASP A 135 11.06 1.73 -6.84
CA ASP A 135 9.92 1.69 -7.78
C ASP A 135 9.38 0.26 -7.96
N GLU A 136 10.26 -0.76 -7.91
CA GLU A 136 9.86 -2.17 -7.94
C GLU A 136 9.18 -2.63 -6.62
N ILE A 137 9.66 -2.15 -5.47
CA ILE A 137 9.09 -2.49 -4.15
C ILE A 137 7.70 -1.89 -3.96
N ASP A 138 7.49 -0.68 -4.42
CA ASP A 138 6.21 0.03 -4.33
C ASP A 138 5.86 0.77 -5.62
N PRO A 139 5.32 0.05 -6.62
CA PRO A 139 4.90 0.65 -7.88
C PRO A 139 3.83 1.74 -7.72
N ALA A 140 3.04 1.68 -6.63
CA ALA A 140 2.04 2.72 -6.34
C ALA A 140 2.70 4.00 -5.81
N ALA A 141 3.81 3.87 -5.08
CA ALA A 141 4.62 5.04 -4.68
C ALA A 141 5.37 5.64 -5.88
N ALA A 142 5.74 4.82 -6.86
CA ALA A 142 6.33 5.29 -8.12
C ALA A 142 5.36 6.14 -8.95
N HIS A 143 4.04 5.93 -8.76
CA HIS A 143 2.97 6.72 -9.36
C HIS A 143 2.33 7.72 -8.39
N GLY A 144 2.66 7.65 -7.08
CA GLY A 144 2.16 8.54 -6.04
C GLY A 144 3.16 9.65 -5.72
N GLU A 145 2.76 10.89 -5.94
CA GLU A 145 3.48 12.12 -5.58
C GLU A 145 4.93 12.17 -6.12
N ARG A 146 5.08 12.18 -7.43
CA ARG A 146 6.31 12.68 -8.03
C ARG A 146 6.56 14.08 -7.47
N LEU A 147 7.63 14.24 -6.68
CA LEU A 147 8.10 15.57 -6.30
C LEU A 147 8.64 16.23 -7.56
N TRP A 148 7.80 17.06 -8.15
CA TRP A 148 8.17 17.88 -9.30
C TRP A 148 9.03 19.04 -8.81
N SER A 149 10.15 19.29 -9.46
CA SER A 149 10.79 20.60 -9.31
C SER A 149 9.92 21.65 -10.03
N TRP A 150 9.93 22.89 -9.55
CA TRP A 150 9.19 23.97 -10.18
C TRP A 150 9.51 24.16 -11.68
N GLY A 151 10.69 23.74 -12.12
CA GLY A 151 11.09 23.80 -13.53
C GLY A 151 10.57 22.65 -14.40
N GLU A 152 10.03 21.60 -13.77
CA GLU A 152 9.44 20.43 -14.48
C GLU A 152 7.92 20.54 -14.59
N LEU A 153 7.29 21.41 -13.79
CA LEU A 153 5.85 21.66 -13.84
C LEU A 153 5.56 22.62 -15.02
N THR A 154 4.84 22.11 -15.99
CA THR A 154 4.28 22.92 -17.09
C THR A 154 2.78 23.04 -16.91
N GLU A 155 2.18 24.09 -17.46
CA GLU A 155 0.72 24.29 -17.42
C GLU A 155 -0.02 23.14 -18.13
N ASP A 156 0.64 22.46 -19.08
CA ASP A 156 0.07 21.33 -19.83
C ASP A 156 -0.03 20.03 -19.01
N ASP A 157 0.78 19.90 -17.93
CA ASP A 157 0.77 18.71 -17.07
C ASP A 157 -0.47 18.66 -16.17
N PHE A 158 -1.10 19.81 -15.93
CA PHE A 158 -2.28 19.95 -15.08
C PHE A 158 -3.33 20.85 -15.78
N PRO A 159 -4.00 20.35 -16.83
CA PRO A 159 -5.07 21.10 -17.42
C PRO A 159 -6.15 21.38 -16.36
N PRO A 160 -6.52 22.63 -16.14
CA PRO A 160 -7.49 22.97 -15.10
C PRO A 160 -8.87 22.39 -15.44
N ASP A 161 -9.50 21.71 -14.46
CA ASP A 161 -10.91 21.26 -14.54
C ASP A 161 -11.81 22.35 -13.94
N TRP A 162 -12.12 23.34 -14.75
CA TRP A 162 -12.82 24.53 -14.31
C TRP A 162 -14.25 24.25 -13.83
N ILE A 163 -14.55 24.58 -12.57
CA ILE A 163 -15.92 24.75 -12.08
C ILE A 163 -16.49 26.10 -12.55
N ILE A 164 -15.66 27.14 -12.50
CA ILE A 164 -15.95 28.46 -13.07
C ILE A 164 -14.73 28.83 -13.90
N PRO A 165 -14.86 28.97 -15.24
CA PRO A 165 -13.73 29.24 -16.11
C PRO A 165 -12.86 30.42 -15.63
N ASP A 166 -11.55 30.24 -15.66
CA ASP A 166 -10.52 31.23 -15.26
C ASP A 166 -10.63 31.74 -13.79
N LEU A 167 -11.50 31.14 -12.97
CA LEU A 167 -11.71 31.61 -11.60
C LEU A 167 -11.57 30.47 -10.55
N LEU A 168 -12.17 29.32 -10.79
CA LEU A 168 -12.25 28.26 -9.80
C LEU A 168 -12.10 26.89 -10.46
N ASP A 169 -10.97 26.25 -10.19
CA ASP A 169 -10.72 24.85 -10.52
C ASP A 169 -11.37 23.93 -9.49
N ARG A 170 -11.71 22.71 -9.87
CA ARG A 170 -12.35 21.71 -9.01
C ARG A 170 -11.54 21.39 -7.76
N ASP A 171 -10.23 21.37 -7.89
CA ASP A 171 -9.31 20.99 -6.82
C ASP A 171 -8.76 22.19 -6.04
N TRP A 172 -9.25 23.41 -6.33
CA TRP A 172 -8.79 24.62 -5.68
C TRP A 172 -9.64 25.01 -4.47
N VAL A 173 -8.99 25.64 -3.50
CA VAL A 173 -9.64 26.29 -2.36
C VAL A 173 -9.64 27.80 -2.58
N LEU A 174 -10.82 28.37 -2.79
CA LEU A 174 -10.98 29.83 -2.91
C LEU A 174 -11.13 30.47 -1.51
N MET A 175 -10.22 31.35 -1.14
CA MET A 175 -10.31 32.12 0.10
C MET A 175 -10.77 33.55 -0.20
N ILE A 176 -11.91 33.96 0.38
CA ILE A 176 -12.44 35.33 0.28
C ILE A 176 -12.22 36.06 1.58
N THR A 177 -11.39 37.10 1.56
CA THR A 177 -11.04 37.94 2.73
C THR A 177 -11.56 39.37 2.55
N GLY A 178 -11.79 40.07 3.65
CA GLY A 178 -12.24 41.45 3.66
C GLY A 178 -12.94 41.87 4.96
N PRO A 179 -13.26 43.14 5.13
CA PRO A 179 -13.89 43.65 6.35
C PRO A 179 -15.28 43.07 6.59
N ASN A 180 -15.75 43.10 7.85
CA ASN A 180 -17.10 42.72 8.20
C ASN A 180 -18.11 43.63 7.49
N GLY A 181 -19.18 43.04 6.98
CA GLY A 181 -20.20 43.77 6.20
C GLY A 181 -19.82 44.01 4.71
N GLY A 182 -18.62 43.59 4.25
CA GLY A 182 -18.14 43.79 2.89
C GLY A 182 -18.75 42.87 1.82
N GLY A 183 -19.87 42.21 2.07
CA GLY A 183 -20.58 41.42 1.08
C GLY A 183 -19.98 40.04 0.75
N LYS A 184 -19.02 39.53 1.56
CA LYS A 184 -18.35 38.25 1.32
C LYS A 184 -19.34 37.08 1.17
N SER A 185 -20.32 36.99 2.08
CA SER A 185 -21.31 35.91 2.03
C SER A 185 -22.22 36.01 0.80
N THR A 186 -22.54 37.25 0.36
CA THR A 186 -23.31 37.50 -0.86
C THR A 186 -22.52 37.06 -2.10
N LEU A 187 -21.22 37.36 -2.12
CA LEU A 187 -20.33 36.96 -3.21
C LEU A 187 -20.18 35.44 -3.24
N CYS A 188 -19.97 34.77 -2.09
CA CYS A 188 -19.93 33.31 -2.04
C CYS A 188 -21.21 32.66 -2.56
N LEU A 189 -22.37 33.20 -2.18
CA LEU A 189 -23.67 32.72 -2.66
C LEU A 189 -23.82 32.91 -4.18
N GLN A 190 -23.41 34.08 -4.70
CA GLN A 190 -23.41 34.34 -6.12
C GLN A 190 -22.51 33.35 -6.89
N LEU A 191 -21.29 33.12 -6.43
CA LEU A 191 -20.37 32.16 -7.04
C LEU A 191 -20.94 30.75 -7.02
N ALA A 192 -21.54 30.31 -5.90
CA ALA A 192 -22.16 28.99 -5.79
C ALA A 192 -23.35 28.83 -6.76
N VAL A 193 -24.20 29.85 -6.91
CA VAL A 193 -25.32 29.82 -7.86
C VAL A 193 -24.78 29.76 -9.29
N CYS A 194 -23.82 30.62 -9.63
CA CYS A 194 -23.23 30.63 -10.97
C CYS A 194 -22.57 29.30 -11.33
N ALA A 195 -21.83 28.68 -10.40
CA ALA A 195 -21.25 27.35 -10.57
C ALA A 195 -22.34 26.29 -10.79
N ALA A 196 -23.44 26.34 -10.03
CA ALA A 196 -24.52 25.38 -10.13
C ALA A 196 -25.29 25.43 -11.46
N ILE A 197 -25.38 26.61 -12.07
CA ILE A 197 -26.08 26.80 -13.35
C ILE A 197 -25.12 26.88 -14.56
N GLY A 198 -23.80 26.71 -14.34
CA GLY A 198 -22.81 26.71 -15.42
C GLY A 198 -22.60 28.07 -16.09
N ILE A 199 -22.76 29.19 -15.36
CA ILE A 199 -22.61 30.56 -15.91
C ILE A 199 -21.48 31.27 -15.17
N HIS A 200 -20.62 31.92 -15.94
CA HIS A 200 -19.55 32.73 -15.35
C HIS A 200 -20.10 33.97 -14.61
N PRO A 201 -19.66 34.26 -13.37
CA PRO A 201 -20.30 35.23 -12.48
C PRO A 201 -20.21 36.70 -12.95
N TRP A 202 -19.27 37.01 -13.83
CA TRP A 202 -19.10 38.40 -14.35
C TRP A 202 -19.39 38.57 -15.83
N THR A 203 -19.22 37.50 -16.62
CA THR A 203 -19.43 37.58 -18.06
C THR A 203 -20.81 37.10 -18.49
N ALA A 204 -21.54 36.41 -17.60
CA ALA A 204 -22.81 35.79 -17.87
C ALA A 204 -22.80 34.82 -19.08
N THR A 205 -21.61 34.32 -19.45
CA THR A 205 -21.42 33.31 -20.52
C THR A 205 -21.41 31.91 -19.90
N PRO A 206 -21.91 30.90 -20.64
CA PRO A 206 -21.79 29.49 -20.22
C PRO A 206 -20.34 29.01 -20.18
#